data_d844d237a91867f36dbf153f595c30d3
#
_entry.id   d844d237a91867f36dbf153f595c30d3
#
_cell.length_a   1.000
_cell.length_b   1.000
_cell.length_c   1.000
_cell.angle_alpha   90.00
_cell.angle_beta   90.00
_cell.angle_gamma   90.00
#
_symmetry.space_group_name_H-M   'P 1'
#
loop_
_entity.id
_entity.type
_entity.pdbx_description
1 polymer ?
#
loop_
_entity_poly.entity_id
_entity_poly.type
_entity_poly.pdbx_seq_one_letter_code
_entity_poly.pdbx_strand_id
1 'polypeptide(L)'
;MRRFAMITVTAVVTAGSSAWAADAAAGKAVFDMKCKTCHLADGQGNPGIAKAMGVTLKPLGGDEIQKMSDADIKKVIMMGSGKMKPVSSASAAQADDVVAFVRTLKK
;
A
#
# COMPACT_ATOMS: atom_id res chain seq x y z
N MET A 1 -59.43 29.56 -3.39
CA MET A 1 -58.08 29.68 -2.75
C MET A 1 -57.29 28.45 -3.09
N ARG A 2 -56.33 28.58 -3.96
CA ARG A 2 -55.40 27.50 -4.28
C ARG A 2 -54.22 27.59 -3.33
N ARG A 3 -54.05 26.59 -2.47
CA ARG A 3 -52.88 26.45 -1.62
C ARG A 3 -51.78 25.79 -2.44
N PHE A 4 -50.78 26.56 -2.82
CA PHE A 4 -49.55 25.99 -3.35
C PHE A 4 -48.74 25.45 -2.20
N ALA A 5 -48.61 24.12 -2.11
CA ALA A 5 -47.68 23.49 -1.20
C ALA A 5 -46.29 23.64 -1.82
N MET A 6 -45.45 24.46 -1.21
CA MET A 6 -44.02 24.50 -1.51
C MET A 6 -43.38 23.20 -1.02
N ILE A 7 -43.03 22.34 -1.94
CA ILE A 7 -42.22 21.19 -1.65
C ILE A 7 -40.76 21.70 -1.60
N THR A 8 -40.26 21.90 -0.40
CA THR A 8 -38.82 22.12 -0.19
C THR A 8 -38.09 20.83 -0.40
N VAL A 9 -37.44 20.68 -1.55
CA VAL A 9 -36.51 19.59 -1.80
C VAL A 9 -35.24 19.91 -1.04
N THR A 10 -35.07 19.29 0.11
CA THR A 10 -33.83 19.35 0.84
C THR A 10 -32.83 18.46 0.09
N ALA A 11 -31.92 19.07 -0.66
CA ALA A 11 -30.79 18.35 -1.24
C ALA A 11 -29.89 17.92 -0.11
N VAL A 12 -29.91 16.63 0.21
CA VAL A 12 -28.91 16.02 1.11
C VAL A 12 -27.62 15.93 0.31
N VAL A 13 -26.76 16.92 0.48
CA VAL A 13 -25.38 16.82 0.01
C VAL A 13 -24.69 15.82 0.92
N THR A 14 -24.68 14.56 0.51
CA THR A 14 -23.73 13.61 1.10
C THR A 14 -22.35 14.07 0.66
N ALA A 15 -21.65 14.79 1.55
CA ALA A 15 -20.23 14.98 1.41
C ALA A 15 -19.60 13.58 1.47
N GLY A 16 -19.34 13.00 0.29
CA GLY A 16 -18.53 11.80 0.22
C GLY A 16 -17.24 12.13 0.90
N SER A 17 -16.97 11.49 2.06
CA SER A 17 -15.64 11.48 2.61
C SER A 17 -14.75 10.92 1.52
N SER A 18 -13.90 11.77 0.92
CA SER A 18 -12.80 11.32 0.10
C SER A 18 -11.78 10.68 1.05
N ALA A 19 -12.12 9.49 1.53
CA ALA A 19 -11.11 8.60 2.07
C ALA A 19 -10.17 8.36 0.90
N TRP A 20 -8.94 8.83 1.03
CA TRP A 20 -7.89 8.58 0.07
C TRP A 20 -7.65 7.07 0.08
N ALA A 21 -8.39 6.36 -0.77
CA ALA A 21 -8.16 4.95 -0.96
C ALA A 21 -6.75 4.77 -1.54
N ALA A 22 -5.96 3.93 -0.91
CA ALA A 22 -4.65 3.58 -1.41
C ALA A 22 -4.77 2.99 -2.82
N ASP A 23 -3.89 3.43 -3.71
CA ASP A 23 -3.90 3.07 -5.13
C ASP A 23 -2.83 2.02 -5.42
N ALA A 24 -3.24 0.80 -5.71
CA ALA A 24 -2.34 -0.30 -6.03
C ALA A 24 -1.52 -0.04 -7.31
N ALA A 25 -2.08 0.63 -8.31
CA ALA A 25 -1.36 0.96 -9.53
C ALA A 25 -0.26 2.00 -9.27
N ALA A 26 -0.55 3.03 -8.48
CA ALA A 26 0.45 4.00 -8.02
C ALA A 26 1.50 3.31 -7.12
N GLY A 27 1.08 2.39 -6.27
CA GLY A 27 1.96 1.59 -5.43
C GLY A 27 2.91 0.72 -6.23
N LYS A 28 2.45 0.14 -7.33
CA LYS A 28 3.31 -0.62 -8.25
C LYS A 28 4.42 0.25 -8.83
N ALA A 29 4.12 1.47 -9.24
CA ALA A 29 5.12 2.40 -9.76
C ALA A 29 6.19 2.72 -8.72
N VAL A 30 5.81 2.98 -7.49
CA VAL A 30 6.74 3.22 -6.37
C VAL A 30 7.55 1.96 -6.07
N PHE A 31 6.91 0.81 -6.03
CA PHE A 31 7.56 -0.49 -5.79
C PHE A 31 8.62 -0.78 -6.85
N ASP A 32 8.31 -0.58 -8.11
CA ASP A 32 9.26 -0.80 -9.21
C ASP A 32 10.49 0.11 -9.12
N MET A 33 10.34 1.30 -8.56
CA MET A 33 11.45 2.25 -8.40
C MET A 33 12.30 2.00 -7.15
N LYS A 34 11.68 1.55 -6.05
CA LYS A 34 12.30 1.58 -4.72
C LYS A 34 12.44 0.22 -4.04
N CYS A 35 11.67 -0.76 -4.42
CA CYS A 35 11.57 -2.04 -3.73
C CYS A 35 12.03 -3.23 -4.59
N LYS A 36 11.91 -3.10 -5.89
CA LYS A 36 12.13 -4.16 -6.87
C LYS A 36 13.54 -4.75 -6.84
N THR A 37 14.55 -3.96 -6.54
CA THR A 37 15.95 -4.42 -6.51
C THR A 37 16.13 -5.61 -5.58
N CYS A 38 15.53 -5.56 -4.40
CA CYS A 38 15.61 -6.64 -3.41
C CYS A 38 14.45 -7.62 -3.49
N HIS A 39 13.24 -7.11 -3.73
CA HIS A 39 12.01 -7.93 -3.65
C HIS A 39 11.57 -8.52 -4.97
N LEU A 40 12.13 -8.11 -6.11
CA LEU A 40 11.71 -8.42 -7.48
C LEU A 40 10.29 -7.89 -7.81
N ALA A 41 9.97 -7.83 -9.09
CA ALA A 41 8.69 -7.30 -9.56
C ALA A 41 7.47 -8.08 -9.04
N ASP A 42 7.63 -9.38 -8.79
CA ASP A 42 6.60 -10.28 -8.26
C ASP A 42 6.66 -10.46 -6.73
N GLY A 43 7.58 -9.77 -6.06
CA GLY A 43 7.72 -9.84 -4.61
C GLY A 43 8.37 -11.12 -4.07
N GLN A 44 8.90 -11.98 -4.92
CA GLN A 44 9.47 -13.27 -4.49
C GLN A 44 10.78 -13.16 -3.72
N GLY A 45 11.45 -12.03 -3.83
CA GLY A 45 12.78 -11.82 -3.24
C GLY A 45 13.91 -12.23 -4.19
N ASN A 46 14.93 -11.38 -4.28
CA ASN A 46 16.10 -11.62 -5.13
C ASN A 46 17.07 -12.56 -4.42
N PRO A 47 17.29 -13.80 -4.93
CA PRO A 47 18.16 -14.76 -4.26
C PRO A 47 19.62 -14.28 -4.14
N GLY A 48 20.10 -13.54 -5.14
CA GLY A 48 21.47 -13.00 -5.12
C GLY A 48 21.67 -11.96 -4.02
N ILE A 49 20.70 -11.06 -3.87
CA ILE A 49 20.71 -10.04 -2.81
C ILE A 49 20.55 -10.71 -1.43
N ALA A 50 19.66 -11.68 -1.29
CA ALA A 50 19.47 -12.42 -0.04
C ALA A 50 20.77 -13.08 0.40
N LYS A 51 21.46 -13.75 -0.53
CA LYS A 51 22.74 -14.40 -0.26
C LYS A 51 23.83 -13.38 0.10
N ALA A 52 23.94 -12.31 -0.66
CA ALA A 52 24.96 -11.28 -0.43
C ALA A 52 24.79 -10.60 0.93
N MET A 53 23.54 -10.38 1.37
CA MET A 53 23.23 -9.75 2.66
C MET A 53 23.11 -10.74 3.82
N GLY A 54 23.16 -12.04 3.56
CA GLY A 54 22.98 -13.06 4.58
C GLY A 54 21.58 -13.05 5.23
N VAL A 55 20.55 -12.79 4.44
CA VAL A 55 19.17 -12.71 4.91
C VAL A 55 18.26 -13.65 4.13
N THR A 56 17.10 -13.96 4.70
CA THR A 56 16.01 -14.62 3.99
C THR A 56 14.99 -13.56 3.59
N LEU A 57 14.74 -13.42 2.29
CA LEU A 57 13.70 -12.55 1.77
C LEU A 57 12.41 -13.37 1.63
N LYS A 58 11.44 -13.08 2.49
CA LYS A 58 10.14 -13.76 2.44
C LYS A 58 9.33 -13.27 1.26
N PRO A 59 8.62 -14.16 0.53
CA PRO A 59 7.74 -13.74 -0.53
C PRO A 59 6.68 -12.77 -0.01
N LEU A 60 6.53 -11.61 -0.64
CA LEU A 60 5.56 -10.60 -0.21
C LEU A 60 4.12 -11.08 -0.39
N GLY A 61 3.86 -11.95 -1.37
CA GLY A 61 2.56 -12.60 -1.56
C GLY A 61 2.29 -13.80 -0.65
N GLY A 62 3.27 -14.21 0.15
CA GLY A 62 3.16 -15.35 1.05
C GLY A 62 2.38 -15.04 2.32
N ASP A 63 1.98 -16.10 3.03
CA ASP A 63 1.12 -15.98 4.22
C ASP A 63 1.71 -15.13 5.32
N GLU A 64 3.01 -15.21 5.57
CA GLU A 64 3.64 -14.45 6.65
C GLU A 64 3.46 -12.94 6.48
N ILE A 65 3.67 -12.43 5.28
CA ILE A 65 3.51 -11.01 5.00
C ILE A 65 2.03 -10.65 4.90
N GLN A 66 1.22 -11.50 4.26
CA GLN A 66 -0.20 -11.22 4.06
C GLN A 66 -1.01 -11.25 5.37
N LYS A 67 -0.52 -11.91 6.42
CA LYS A 67 -1.11 -11.88 7.76
C LYS A 67 -0.79 -10.62 8.55
N MET A 68 0.22 -9.86 8.15
CA MET A 68 0.54 -8.59 8.80
C MET A 68 -0.56 -7.58 8.53
N SER A 69 -0.80 -6.69 9.49
CA SER A 69 -1.69 -5.55 9.27
C SER A 69 -1.10 -4.58 8.25
N ASP A 70 -1.96 -3.81 7.59
CA ASP A 70 -1.48 -2.74 6.68
C ASP A 70 -0.58 -1.75 7.41
N ALA A 71 -0.91 -1.41 8.65
CA ALA A 71 -0.11 -0.52 9.48
C ALA A 71 1.29 -1.10 9.75
N ASP A 72 1.41 -2.40 10.00
CA ASP A 72 2.69 -3.05 10.25
C ASP A 72 3.55 -3.13 8.99
N ILE A 73 2.95 -3.44 7.84
CA ILE A 73 3.67 -3.42 6.56
C ILE A 73 4.15 -1.99 6.25
N LYS A 74 3.31 -1.00 6.43
CA LYS A 74 3.67 0.41 6.26
C LYS A 74 4.81 0.82 7.17
N LYS A 75 4.80 0.38 8.43
CA LYS A 75 5.86 0.65 9.38
C LYS A 75 7.20 0.09 8.92
N VAL A 76 7.24 -1.10 8.35
CA VAL A 76 8.46 -1.69 7.78
C VAL A 76 8.98 -0.83 6.62
N ILE A 77 8.10 -0.34 5.76
CA ILE A 77 8.49 0.54 4.64
C ILE A 77 9.08 1.85 5.16
N MET A 78 8.43 2.47 6.12
CA MET A 78 8.78 3.81 6.61
C MET A 78 9.97 3.81 7.58
N MET A 79 10.11 2.75 8.37
CA MET A 79 11.10 2.67 9.45
C MET A 79 12.17 1.61 9.22
N GLY A 80 11.96 0.71 8.26
CA GLY A 80 12.85 -0.43 8.02
C GLY A 80 12.63 -1.56 9.01
N SER A 81 13.28 -2.68 8.75
CA SER A 81 13.26 -3.86 9.61
C SER A 81 14.52 -4.70 9.34
N GLY A 82 15.30 -4.99 10.35
CA GLY A 82 16.55 -5.72 10.18
C GLY A 82 17.47 -5.05 9.18
N LYS A 83 17.88 -5.78 8.13
CA LYS A 83 18.73 -5.23 7.06
C LYS A 83 17.96 -4.47 5.98
N MET A 84 16.63 -4.49 5.99
CA MET A 84 15.83 -3.64 5.16
C MET A 84 15.87 -2.20 5.70
N LYS A 85 16.46 -1.31 4.93
CA LYS A 85 16.54 0.10 5.30
C LYS A 85 15.19 0.79 5.10
N PRO A 86 14.91 1.85 5.87
CA PRO A 86 13.74 2.69 5.61
C PRO A 86 13.74 3.23 4.18
N VAL A 87 12.59 3.26 3.55
CA VAL A 87 12.40 3.91 2.25
C VAL A 87 12.14 5.38 2.50
N SER A 88 13.20 6.12 2.82
CA SER A 88 13.12 7.53 3.26
C SER A 88 12.57 8.48 2.19
N SER A 89 12.65 8.12 0.92
CA SER A 89 12.14 8.91 -0.19
C SER A 89 10.66 8.68 -0.48
N ALA A 90 10.01 7.73 0.18
CA ALA A 90 8.58 7.49 0.06
C ALA A 90 7.81 8.30 1.11
N SER A 91 6.75 8.98 0.68
CA SER A 91 5.80 9.62 1.58
C SER A 91 4.91 8.58 2.27
N ALA A 92 4.22 8.99 3.33
CA ALA A 92 3.24 8.12 3.99
C ALA A 92 2.14 7.65 3.03
N ALA A 93 1.67 8.53 2.14
CA ALA A 93 0.68 8.18 1.11
C ALA A 93 1.23 7.17 0.10
N GLN A 94 2.48 7.34 -0.34
CA GLN A 94 3.14 6.38 -1.22
C GLN A 94 3.34 5.02 -0.54
N ALA A 95 3.66 5.00 0.75
CA ALA A 95 3.75 3.77 1.52
C ALA A 95 2.40 3.04 1.59
N ASP A 96 1.30 3.76 1.78
CA ASP A 96 -0.05 3.19 1.72
C ASP A 96 -0.36 2.58 0.35
N ASP A 97 0.04 3.26 -0.73
CA ASP A 97 -0.12 2.75 -2.09
C ASP A 97 0.71 1.46 -2.31
N VAL A 98 1.93 1.41 -1.79
CA VAL A 98 2.77 0.20 -1.85
C VAL A 98 2.13 -0.95 -1.08
N VAL A 99 1.55 -0.71 0.09
CA VAL A 99 0.81 -1.73 0.84
C VAL A 99 -0.34 -2.27 0.00
N ALA A 100 -1.11 -1.41 -0.66
CA ALA A 100 -2.19 -1.84 -1.56
C ALA A 100 -1.66 -2.72 -2.70
N PHE A 101 -0.52 -2.36 -3.29
CA PHE A 101 0.13 -3.19 -4.30
C PHE A 101 0.58 -4.55 -3.75
N VAL A 102 1.21 -4.58 -2.59
CA VAL A 102 1.64 -5.82 -1.93
C VAL A 102 0.47 -6.77 -1.71
N ARG A 103 -0.71 -6.25 -1.38
CA ARG A 103 -1.93 -7.07 -1.25
C ARG A 103 -2.36 -7.73 -2.56
N THR A 104 -2.04 -7.14 -3.70
CA THR A 104 -2.32 -7.76 -5.01
C THR A 104 -1.42 -8.96 -5.31
N LEU A 105 -0.31 -9.10 -4.59
CA LEU A 105 0.63 -10.20 -4.77
C LEU A 105 0.22 -11.47 -4.01
N LYS A 106 -0.82 -11.42 -3.21
CA LYS A 106 -1.33 -12.56 -2.44
C LYS A 106 -1.57 -13.76 -3.35
N LYS A 107 -1.01 -14.89 -2.96
CA LYS A 107 -1.16 -16.17 -3.66
C LYS A 107 -2.19 -17.06 -2.99
#